data_aa9c9abc55416e4b3e19fba8d3673887
#
_entry.id   aa9c9abc55416e4b3e19fba8d3673887
#
_cell.length_a   1.000
_cell.length_b   1.000
_cell.length_c   1.000
_cell.angle_alpha   90.00
_cell.angle_beta   90.00
_cell.angle_gamma   90.00
#
_symmetry.space_group_name_H-M   'P 1'
#
loop_
_entity.id
_entity.type
_entity.pdbx_description
1 polymer ?
#
loop_
_entity_poly.entity_id
_entity_poly.type
_entity_poly.pdbx_seq_one_letter_code
_entity_poly.pdbx_strand_id
1 'polypeptide(L)'
;WKYVAGPLRVYTERTKNALTLPDYFTHRFEDRAKLLRVFSATVILVFFAIYCASGIVAGARLFESVFALPYAEAIWWGAAATILYTLIGGFLAVSWTDTVQATLMIFALLLVPVMVVLGSGGLDASLALIEQVDPAKTDWFKGGALGLVGIVSLLAWGLG
;
A
#
# COMPACT_ATOMS: atom_id res chain seq x y z
N TRP A 1 1.91 -12.70 -12.06
CA TRP A 1 0.93 -12.13 -12.98
C TRP A 1 1.07 -12.61 -14.42
N LYS A 2 2.27 -12.76 -14.97
CA LYS A 2 2.51 -13.19 -16.36
C LYS A 2 1.70 -14.43 -16.79
N TYR A 3 1.51 -15.40 -15.90
CA TYR A 3 0.81 -16.67 -16.19
C TYR A 3 -0.63 -16.70 -15.68
N VAL A 4 -1.04 -15.76 -14.85
CA VAL A 4 -2.35 -15.76 -14.18
C VAL A 4 -3.29 -14.73 -14.81
N ALA A 5 -2.79 -13.53 -15.12
CA ALA A 5 -3.64 -12.43 -15.55
C ALA A 5 -4.42 -12.71 -16.85
N GLY A 6 -3.75 -13.25 -17.86
CA GLY A 6 -4.40 -13.58 -19.14
C GLY A 6 -5.51 -14.63 -19.01
N PRO A 7 -5.22 -15.82 -18.47
CA PRO A 7 -6.25 -16.85 -18.25
C PRO A 7 -7.38 -16.37 -17.33
N LEU A 8 -7.08 -15.59 -16.28
CA LEU A 8 -8.08 -15.04 -15.38
C LEU A 8 -9.00 -14.06 -16.13
N ARG A 9 -8.45 -13.17 -16.96
CA ARG A 9 -9.24 -12.22 -17.74
C ARG A 9 -10.20 -12.93 -18.70
N VAL A 10 -9.70 -13.90 -19.47
CA VAL A 10 -10.51 -14.69 -20.38
C VAL A 10 -11.62 -15.44 -19.61
N TYR A 11 -11.31 -15.98 -18.45
CA TYR A 11 -12.30 -16.67 -17.64
C TYR A 11 -13.38 -15.72 -17.12
N THR A 12 -13.01 -14.55 -16.59
CA THR A 12 -13.98 -13.56 -16.09
C THR A 12 -14.88 -13.01 -17.19
N GLU A 13 -14.35 -12.81 -18.38
CA GLU A 13 -15.17 -12.42 -19.55
C GLU A 13 -16.22 -13.46 -19.92
N ARG A 14 -15.84 -14.74 -19.94
CA ARG A 14 -16.75 -15.85 -20.23
C ARG A 14 -17.83 -16.04 -19.16
N THR A 15 -17.53 -15.67 -17.91
CA THR A 15 -18.44 -15.78 -16.76
C THR A 15 -19.15 -14.46 -16.47
N LYS A 16 -19.91 -13.96 -17.45
CA LYS A 16 -20.72 -12.72 -17.36
C LYS A 16 -19.92 -11.47 -16.96
N ASN A 17 -18.64 -11.41 -17.36
CA ASN A 17 -17.74 -10.29 -17.07
C ASN A 17 -17.66 -9.96 -15.57
N ALA A 18 -17.42 -10.96 -14.73
CA ALA A 18 -17.28 -10.79 -13.29
C ALA A 18 -16.11 -9.84 -12.98
N LEU A 19 -16.41 -8.64 -12.48
CA LEU A 19 -15.44 -7.59 -12.17
C LEU A 19 -14.94 -7.64 -10.74
N THR A 20 -15.68 -8.32 -9.85
CA THR A 20 -15.36 -8.40 -8.42
C THR A 20 -15.05 -9.83 -8.01
N LEU A 21 -14.23 -10.01 -6.97
CA LEU A 21 -13.94 -11.32 -6.38
C LEU A 21 -15.20 -12.05 -5.91
N PRO A 22 -16.17 -11.41 -5.22
CA PRO A 22 -17.42 -12.05 -4.86
C PRO A 22 -18.22 -12.56 -6.07
N ASP A 23 -18.28 -11.79 -7.16
CA ASP A 23 -18.96 -12.24 -8.38
C ASP A 23 -18.19 -13.37 -9.08
N TYR A 24 -16.86 -13.28 -9.11
CA TYR A 24 -16.02 -14.34 -9.63
C TYR A 24 -16.26 -15.66 -8.89
N PHE A 25 -16.26 -15.66 -7.54
CA PHE A 25 -16.53 -16.85 -6.76
C PHE A 25 -17.95 -17.40 -6.97
N THR A 26 -18.94 -16.52 -7.06
CA THR A 26 -20.33 -16.91 -7.34
C THR A 26 -20.43 -17.68 -8.66
N HIS A 27 -19.77 -17.19 -9.71
CA HIS A 27 -19.81 -17.85 -11.01
C HIS A 27 -18.89 -19.06 -11.11
N ARG A 28 -17.74 -19.01 -10.46
CA ARG A 28 -16.76 -20.12 -10.47
C ARG A 28 -17.28 -21.38 -9.78
N PHE A 29 -17.99 -21.20 -8.67
CA PHE A 29 -18.47 -22.30 -7.82
C PHE A 29 -19.98 -22.53 -7.95
N GLU A 30 -20.63 -21.88 -8.89
CA GLU A 30 -22.11 -21.98 -9.11
C GLU A 30 -22.90 -21.76 -7.82
N ASP A 31 -22.49 -20.78 -7.01
CA ASP A 31 -23.06 -20.50 -5.69
C ASP A 31 -24.49 -19.96 -5.78
N ARG A 32 -25.45 -20.89 -5.86
CA ARG A 32 -26.88 -20.56 -5.92
C ARG A 32 -27.40 -19.89 -4.64
N ALA A 33 -26.83 -20.24 -3.51
CA ALA A 33 -27.23 -19.70 -2.20
C ALA A 33 -26.59 -18.32 -1.90
N LYS A 34 -25.66 -17.85 -2.77
CA LYS A 34 -24.90 -16.60 -2.61
C LYS A 34 -24.09 -16.53 -1.31
N LEU A 35 -23.81 -17.65 -0.67
CA LEU A 35 -23.06 -17.70 0.59
C LEU A 35 -21.60 -17.27 0.38
N LEU A 36 -20.94 -17.76 -0.67
CA LEU A 36 -19.57 -17.36 -1.00
C LEU A 36 -19.50 -15.87 -1.34
N ARG A 37 -20.51 -15.35 -2.01
CA ARG A 37 -20.61 -13.91 -2.33
C ARG A 37 -20.69 -13.07 -1.07
N VAL A 38 -21.58 -13.40 -0.15
CA VAL A 38 -21.76 -12.65 1.09
C VAL A 38 -20.53 -12.77 1.98
N PHE A 39 -20.00 -13.98 2.13
CA PHE A 39 -18.81 -14.22 2.95
C PHE A 39 -17.59 -13.44 2.42
N SER A 40 -17.28 -13.57 1.14
CA SER A 40 -16.14 -12.87 0.53
C SER A 40 -16.31 -11.35 0.56
N ALA A 41 -17.51 -10.83 0.32
CA ALA A 41 -17.81 -9.42 0.42
C ALA A 41 -17.62 -8.89 1.86
N THR A 42 -18.06 -9.65 2.86
CA THR A 42 -17.87 -9.29 4.28
C THR A 42 -16.39 -9.28 4.66
N VAL A 43 -15.63 -10.29 4.26
CA VAL A 43 -14.18 -10.33 4.51
C VAL A 43 -13.50 -9.11 3.88
N ILE A 44 -13.79 -8.84 2.61
CA ILE A 44 -13.24 -7.67 1.92
C ILE A 44 -13.62 -6.39 2.66
N LEU A 45 -14.88 -6.21 3.04
CA LEU A 45 -15.35 -5.02 3.76
C LEU A 45 -14.56 -4.79 5.05
N VAL A 46 -14.39 -5.83 5.88
CA VAL A 46 -13.69 -5.73 7.16
C VAL A 46 -12.21 -5.35 6.95
N PHE A 47 -11.52 -6.06 6.08
CA PHE A 47 -10.09 -5.80 5.84
C PHE A 47 -9.85 -4.42 5.19
N PHE A 48 -10.68 -4.02 4.24
CA PHE A 48 -10.57 -2.70 3.64
C PHE A 48 -10.95 -1.57 4.60
N ALA A 49 -11.90 -1.78 5.50
CA ALA A 49 -12.20 -0.79 6.55
C ALA A 49 -10.99 -0.55 7.46
N ILE A 50 -10.30 -1.62 7.88
CA ILE A 50 -9.07 -1.53 8.67
C ILE A 50 -7.96 -0.83 7.86
N TYR A 51 -7.81 -1.18 6.59
CA TYR A 51 -6.83 -0.58 5.70
C TYR A 51 -7.07 0.94 5.53
N CYS A 52 -8.31 1.35 5.26
CA CYS A 52 -8.67 2.76 5.15
C CYS A 52 -8.43 3.52 6.46
N ALA A 53 -8.80 2.91 7.59
CA ALA A 53 -8.55 3.51 8.90
C ALA A 53 -7.06 3.73 9.16
N SER A 54 -6.20 2.75 8.82
CA SER A 54 -4.75 2.90 8.95
C SER A 54 -4.19 4.01 8.06
N GLY A 55 -4.71 4.17 6.85
CA GLY A 55 -4.35 5.25 5.94
C GLY A 55 -4.70 6.65 6.48
N ILE A 56 -5.90 6.79 7.05
CA ILE A 56 -6.33 8.06 7.68
C ILE A 56 -5.45 8.39 8.90
N VAL A 57 -5.14 7.40 9.73
CA VAL A 57 -4.24 7.58 10.88
C VAL A 57 -2.84 8.00 10.44
N ALA A 58 -2.27 7.33 9.43
CA ALA A 58 -0.95 7.66 8.89
C ALA A 58 -0.93 9.08 8.32
N GLY A 59 -1.97 9.47 7.57
CA GLY A 59 -2.15 10.82 7.05
C GLY A 59 -2.23 11.86 8.17
N ALA A 60 -3.02 11.60 9.22
CA ALA A 60 -3.15 12.52 10.36
C ALA A 60 -1.82 12.73 11.08
N ARG A 61 -1.01 11.67 11.27
CA ARG A 61 0.33 11.76 11.84
C ARG A 61 1.28 12.58 10.99
N LEU A 62 1.18 12.44 9.67
CA LEU A 62 1.96 13.26 8.75
C LEU A 62 1.58 14.75 8.87
N PHE A 63 0.29 15.07 8.89
CA PHE A 63 -0.18 16.45 9.07
C PHE A 63 0.24 17.04 10.42
N GLU A 64 0.18 16.26 11.48
CA GLU A 64 0.68 16.66 12.79
C GLU A 64 2.17 17.02 12.74
N SER A 65 2.99 16.21 12.08
CA SER A 65 4.44 16.42 12.01
C SER A 65 4.86 17.56 11.09
N VAL A 66 4.14 17.77 9.99
CA VAL A 66 4.50 18.77 8.96
C VAL A 66 3.89 20.15 9.25
N PHE A 67 2.62 20.18 9.68
CA PHE A 67 1.85 21.42 9.87
C PHE A 67 1.64 21.79 11.35
N ALA A 68 2.15 21.00 12.29
CA ALA A 68 1.95 21.16 13.73
C ALA A 68 0.47 21.25 14.14
N LEU A 69 -0.43 20.61 13.38
CA LEU A 69 -1.85 20.53 13.68
C LEU A 69 -2.09 19.48 14.77
N PRO A 70 -3.03 19.73 15.72
CA PRO A 70 -3.42 18.69 16.68
C PRO A 70 -3.92 17.43 15.94
N TYR A 71 -3.45 16.25 16.38
CA TYR A 71 -3.80 14.97 15.76
C TYR A 71 -5.32 14.77 15.59
N ALA A 72 -6.11 15.16 16.61
CA ALA A 72 -7.56 15.03 16.57
C ALA A 72 -8.20 15.87 15.45
N GLU A 73 -7.67 17.06 15.16
CA GLU A 73 -8.13 17.90 14.06
C GLU A 73 -7.66 17.36 12.71
N ALA A 74 -6.39 16.95 12.63
CA ALA A 74 -5.81 16.40 11.41
C ALA A 74 -6.56 15.16 10.91
N ILE A 75 -7.03 14.29 11.80
CA ILE A 75 -7.86 13.11 11.44
C ILE A 75 -9.16 13.52 10.76
N TRP A 76 -9.87 14.50 11.31
CA TRP A 76 -11.16 14.93 10.77
C TRP A 76 -10.99 15.64 9.41
N TRP A 77 -10.01 16.52 9.28
CA TRP A 77 -9.73 17.20 8.02
C TRP A 77 -9.29 16.22 6.93
N GLY A 78 -8.40 15.28 7.26
CA GLY A 78 -7.95 14.25 6.33
C GLY A 78 -9.08 13.31 5.88
N ALA A 79 -9.89 12.86 6.82
CA ALA A 79 -11.04 12.01 6.50
C ALA A 79 -12.08 12.77 5.66
N ALA A 80 -12.42 14.01 6.03
CA ALA A 80 -13.38 14.83 5.29
C ALA A 80 -12.90 15.09 3.86
N ALA A 81 -11.65 15.46 3.65
CA ALA A 81 -11.08 15.68 2.33
C ALA A 81 -11.16 14.41 1.48
N THR A 82 -10.77 13.25 2.04
CA THR A 82 -10.81 11.97 1.35
C THR A 82 -12.22 11.57 0.94
N ILE A 83 -13.18 11.72 1.85
CA ILE A 83 -14.59 11.43 1.58
C ILE A 83 -15.14 12.36 0.50
N LEU A 84 -14.86 13.66 0.60
CA LEU A 84 -15.35 14.68 -0.33
C LEU A 84 -14.89 14.42 -1.77
N TYR A 85 -13.57 14.26 -1.98
CA TYR A 85 -13.09 14.05 -3.35
C TYR A 85 -13.55 12.70 -3.91
N THR A 86 -13.68 11.68 -3.07
CA THR A 86 -14.18 10.37 -3.49
C THR A 86 -15.66 10.42 -3.87
N LEU A 87 -16.47 11.17 -3.13
CA LEU A 87 -17.90 11.35 -3.44
C LEU A 87 -18.11 12.12 -4.76
N ILE A 88 -17.31 13.16 -4.99
CA ILE A 88 -17.45 14.01 -6.19
C ILE A 88 -16.91 13.31 -7.44
N GLY A 89 -15.74 12.71 -7.34
CA GLY A 89 -15.02 12.19 -8.49
C GLY A 89 -15.04 10.67 -8.65
N GLY A 90 -15.54 9.94 -7.65
CA GLY A 90 -15.66 8.48 -7.67
C GLY A 90 -14.36 7.76 -8.00
N PHE A 91 -14.47 6.62 -8.67
CA PHE A 91 -13.34 5.76 -9.03
C PHE A 91 -12.30 6.46 -9.90
N LEU A 92 -12.74 7.33 -10.82
CA LEU A 92 -11.82 8.01 -11.73
C LEU A 92 -10.92 9.00 -10.99
N ALA A 93 -11.47 9.78 -10.06
CA ALA A 93 -10.70 10.71 -9.26
C ALA A 93 -9.69 9.98 -8.37
N VAL A 94 -10.09 8.89 -7.73
CA VAL A 94 -9.19 8.06 -6.91
C VAL A 94 -8.05 7.51 -7.76
N SER A 95 -8.35 6.96 -8.94
CA SER A 95 -7.32 6.40 -9.83
C SER A 95 -6.33 7.47 -10.32
N TRP A 96 -6.78 8.68 -10.60
CA TRP A 96 -5.91 9.80 -10.98
C TRP A 96 -5.03 10.27 -9.82
N THR A 97 -5.60 10.44 -8.64
CA THR A 97 -4.83 10.82 -7.45
C THR A 97 -3.80 9.76 -7.10
N ASP A 98 -4.16 8.47 -7.17
CA ASP A 98 -3.23 7.37 -6.93
C ASP A 98 -2.07 7.36 -7.94
N THR A 99 -2.35 7.63 -9.22
CA THR A 99 -1.31 7.71 -10.26
C THR A 99 -0.33 8.85 -9.98
N VAL A 100 -0.84 10.03 -9.63
CA VAL A 100 0.00 11.18 -9.28
C VAL A 100 0.82 10.88 -8.02
N GLN A 101 0.19 10.36 -6.98
CA GLN A 101 0.87 10.00 -5.72
C GLN A 101 1.93 8.92 -5.94
N ALA A 102 1.65 7.88 -6.70
CA ALA A 102 2.63 6.83 -7.03
C ALA A 102 3.83 7.41 -7.77
N THR A 103 3.60 8.31 -8.72
CA THR A 103 4.66 8.99 -9.46
C THR A 103 5.54 9.83 -8.50
N LEU A 104 4.92 10.63 -7.63
CA LEU A 104 5.65 11.42 -6.63
C LEU A 104 6.43 10.54 -5.65
N MET A 105 5.85 9.42 -5.22
CA MET A 105 6.55 8.46 -4.35
C MET A 105 7.78 7.85 -5.03
N ILE A 106 7.69 7.49 -6.31
CA ILE A 106 8.84 6.97 -7.07
C ILE A 106 9.94 8.03 -7.15
N PHE A 107 9.58 9.28 -7.48
CA PHE A 107 10.54 10.38 -7.51
C PHE A 107 11.19 10.60 -6.14
N ALA A 108 10.41 10.66 -5.06
CA ALA A 108 10.92 10.84 -3.71
C ALA A 108 11.84 9.68 -3.29
N LEU A 109 11.45 8.43 -3.62
CA LEU A 109 12.24 7.24 -3.29
C LEU A 109 13.61 7.24 -3.97
N LEU A 110 13.71 7.80 -5.16
CA LEU A 110 14.97 7.94 -5.89
C LEU A 110 15.77 9.18 -5.46
N LEU A 111 15.07 10.30 -5.31
CA LEU A 111 15.70 11.59 -5.04
C LEU A 111 16.27 11.69 -3.61
N VAL A 112 15.52 11.22 -2.61
CA VAL A 112 15.94 11.35 -1.21
C VAL A 112 17.25 10.63 -0.90
N PRO A 113 17.46 9.35 -1.27
CA PRO A 113 18.75 8.69 -1.09
C PRO A 113 19.89 9.40 -1.82
N VAL A 114 19.66 9.85 -3.05
CA VAL A 114 20.67 10.60 -3.81
C VAL A 114 21.06 11.89 -3.11
N MET A 115 20.08 12.68 -2.64
CA MET A 115 20.33 13.92 -1.92
C MET A 115 21.07 13.70 -0.59
N VAL A 116 20.71 12.62 0.13
CA VAL A 116 21.40 12.25 1.37
C VAL A 116 22.87 11.88 1.09
N VAL A 117 23.13 11.06 0.09
CA VAL A 117 24.49 10.65 -0.28
C VAL A 117 25.32 11.85 -0.72
N LEU A 118 24.76 12.75 -1.55
CA LEU A 118 25.46 13.97 -1.98
C LEU A 118 25.70 14.93 -0.81
N GLY A 119 24.72 15.11 0.06
CA GLY A 119 24.81 15.99 1.22
C GLY A 119 25.78 15.51 2.30
N SER A 120 25.98 14.20 2.41
CA SER A 120 26.92 13.59 3.37
C SER A 120 28.37 13.55 2.86
N GLY A 121 28.63 13.97 1.62
CA GLY A 121 29.97 13.94 1.04
C GLY A 121 30.30 12.62 0.30
N GLY A 122 29.28 11.84 -0.09
CA GLY A 122 29.42 10.63 -0.88
C GLY A 122 28.94 9.37 -0.15
N LEU A 123 28.98 8.24 -0.88
CA LEU A 123 28.47 6.98 -0.38
C LEU A 123 29.24 6.47 0.86
N ASP A 124 30.57 6.57 0.83
CA ASP A 124 31.43 6.10 1.92
C ASP A 124 31.19 6.92 3.20
N ALA A 125 31.04 8.22 3.08
CA ALA A 125 30.72 9.12 4.22
C ALA A 125 29.31 8.79 4.77
N SER A 126 28.34 8.52 3.92
CA SER A 126 27.00 8.14 4.33
C SER A 126 26.99 6.81 5.08
N LEU A 127 27.74 5.80 4.59
CA LEU A 127 27.87 4.50 5.25
C LEU A 127 28.56 4.63 6.60
N ALA A 128 29.61 5.44 6.71
CA ALA A 128 30.30 5.70 7.97
C ALA A 128 29.39 6.36 9.01
N LEU A 129 28.52 7.30 8.58
CA LEU A 129 27.51 7.90 9.45
C LEU A 129 26.48 6.88 9.96
N ILE A 130 26.02 5.98 9.08
CA ILE A 130 25.08 4.91 9.44
C ILE A 130 25.72 3.95 10.45
N GLU A 131 26.99 3.58 10.22
CA GLU A 131 27.75 2.69 11.10
C GLU A 131 27.97 3.30 12.49
N GLN A 132 28.18 4.61 12.57
CA GLN A 132 28.28 5.32 13.87
C GLN A 132 26.96 5.31 14.66
N VAL A 133 25.82 5.38 13.98
CA VAL A 133 24.51 5.38 14.63
C VAL A 133 24.08 3.97 15.05
N ASP A 134 24.26 3.00 14.15
CA ASP A 134 23.90 1.62 14.40
C ASP A 134 24.67 0.68 13.45
N PRO A 135 25.77 0.05 13.95
CA PRO A 135 26.58 -0.86 13.14
C PRO A 135 25.80 -2.05 12.56
N ALA A 136 24.67 -2.41 13.15
CA ALA A 136 23.84 -3.51 12.65
C ALA A 136 23.12 -3.16 11.33
N LYS A 137 22.97 -1.88 11.01
CA LYS A 137 22.30 -1.43 9.78
C LYS A 137 23.18 -1.46 8.53
N THR A 138 24.51 -1.52 8.72
CA THR A 138 25.45 -1.68 7.61
C THR A 138 25.69 -3.13 7.23
N ASP A 139 25.32 -4.05 8.11
CA ASP A 139 25.43 -5.49 7.86
C ASP A 139 24.11 -6.05 7.35
N TRP A 140 24.03 -6.31 6.04
CA TRP A 140 22.84 -6.84 5.35
C TRP A 140 22.34 -8.18 5.92
N PHE A 141 23.20 -8.90 6.65
CA PHE A 141 22.92 -10.26 7.11
C PHE A 141 22.84 -10.39 8.65
N LYS A 142 23.32 -9.40 9.41
CA LYS A 142 23.35 -9.47 10.88
C LYS A 142 22.22 -8.72 11.58
N GLY A 143 21.47 -7.88 10.87
CA GLY A 143 20.26 -7.25 11.45
C GLY A 143 19.30 -8.34 11.89
N GLY A 144 19.01 -8.45 13.18
CA GLY A 144 18.25 -9.53 13.83
C GLY A 144 16.82 -9.78 13.35
N ALA A 145 16.45 -9.23 12.19
CA ALA A 145 15.21 -9.47 11.46
C ALA A 145 15.31 -10.61 10.41
N LEU A 146 16.50 -11.18 10.19
CA LEU A 146 16.71 -12.20 9.15
C LEU A 146 16.57 -13.65 9.67
N GLY A 147 15.73 -13.87 10.66
CA GLY A 147 15.15 -15.19 10.86
C GLY A 147 14.30 -15.58 9.62
N LEU A 148 14.04 -16.85 9.45
CA LEU A 148 13.27 -17.40 8.33
C LEU A 148 11.95 -16.61 8.11
N VAL A 149 11.30 -16.18 9.18
CA VAL A 149 10.09 -15.35 9.16
C VAL A 149 10.36 -13.96 8.55
N GLY A 150 11.49 -13.32 8.87
CA GLY A 150 11.87 -12.02 8.32
C GLY A 150 12.12 -12.09 6.81
N ILE A 151 12.85 -13.11 6.37
CA ILE A 151 13.10 -13.35 4.92
C ILE A 151 11.79 -13.59 4.18
N VAL A 152 10.92 -14.45 4.71
CA VAL A 152 9.61 -14.74 4.10
C VAL A 152 8.74 -13.47 4.07
N SER A 153 8.77 -12.66 5.12
CA SER A 153 8.04 -11.38 5.17
C SER A 153 8.55 -10.40 4.10
N LEU A 154 9.85 -10.22 3.97
CA LEU A 154 10.44 -9.35 2.95
C LEU A 154 10.11 -9.81 1.53
N LEU A 155 10.19 -11.13 1.28
CA LEU A 155 9.82 -11.71 -0.01
C LEU A 155 8.32 -11.54 -0.29
N ALA A 156 7.47 -11.74 0.70
CA ALA A 156 6.02 -11.55 0.58
C ALA A 156 5.66 -10.10 0.24
N TRP A 157 6.31 -9.13 0.87
CA TRP A 157 6.13 -7.70 0.55
C TRP A 157 6.67 -7.32 -0.83
N GLY A 158 7.79 -7.92 -1.26
CA GLY A 158 8.38 -7.64 -2.57
C GLY A 158 7.65 -8.31 -3.74
N LEU A 159 6.97 -9.42 -3.49
CA LEU A 159 6.25 -10.18 -4.52
C LEU A 159 4.77 -9.77 -4.65
N GLY A 160 4.24 -8.96 -3.74
CA GLY A 160 2.90 -8.41 -3.76
C GLY A 160 1.90 -9.34 -3.13
#